data_80d86552860905bc1abc616056874116
#
_entry.id   80d86552860905bc1abc616056874116
#
_cell.length_a   1.000
_cell.length_b   1.000
_cell.length_c   1.000
_cell.angle_alpha   90.00
_cell.angle_beta   90.00
_cell.angle_gamma   90.00
#
_symmetry.space_group_name_H-M   'P 1'
#
loop_
_entity.id
_entity.type
_entity.pdbx_description
1 polymer ?
#
loop_
_entity_poly.entity_id
_entity_poly.type
_entity_poly.pdbx_seq_one_letter_code
_entity_poly.pdbx_strand_id
1 'polypeptide(L)'
;EIIYTIASSLIGATALNARQLLLVNLLTDLAPAIAVALRPPASTEPERLLTEGPEASLGASLMREIYVRAGVPALAAAMGWLAGRATGTRGRAATIGLVALVTAQLLQTLSGGGTNRTVVLAVLASFALLCVIVTVPGVSGFFGCRPLGPVGWTVGLGSAGLAALIGEVVQRWLLRPVASAAPRPALTPAPAAA
;
A
#
# COMPACT_ATOMS: atom_id res chain seq x y z
N GLU A 1 6.74 4.26 1.61
CA GLU A 1 8.14 4.01 1.96
C GLU A 1 8.91 5.30 2.17
N ILE A 2 8.91 6.21 1.19
CA ILE A 2 9.62 7.51 1.26
C ILE A 2 9.17 8.32 2.48
N ILE A 3 7.87 8.44 2.72
CA ILE A 3 7.31 9.17 3.88
C ILE A 3 7.84 8.58 5.20
N TYR A 4 7.83 7.25 5.34
CA TYR A 4 8.35 6.58 6.52
C TYR A 4 9.86 6.80 6.69
N THR A 5 10.62 6.70 5.61
CA THR A 5 12.07 6.89 5.61
C THR A 5 12.46 8.31 6.00
N ILE A 6 11.79 9.32 5.45
CA ILE A 6 12.02 10.73 5.80
C ILE A 6 11.63 10.98 7.26
N ALA A 7 10.44 10.56 7.68
CA ALA A 7 9.97 10.76 9.05
C ALA A 7 10.88 10.07 10.08
N SER A 8 11.32 8.84 9.82
CA SER A 8 12.23 8.12 10.71
C SER A 8 13.61 8.75 10.78
N SER A 9 14.11 9.30 9.67
CA SER A 9 15.40 10.02 9.64
C SER A 9 15.34 11.32 10.45
N LEU A 10 14.24 12.05 10.38
CA LEU A 10 14.03 13.29 11.14
C LEU A 10 13.97 13.07 12.66
N ILE A 11 13.46 11.92 13.10
CA ILE A 11 13.32 11.58 14.52
C ILE A 11 14.59 10.87 15.06
N GLY A 12 15.63 10.70 14.23
CA GLY A 12 16.83 9.95 14.61
C GLY A 12 16.56 8.45 14.80
N ALA A 13 15.44 7.95 14.24
CA ALA A 13 15.13 6.53 14.18
C ALA A 13 15.99 5.86 13.09
N THR A 14 16.30 4.58 13.26
CA THR A 14 16.92 3.81 12.18
C THR A 14 15.96 3.67 11.02
N ALA A 15 16.18 4.45 9.96
CA ALA A 15 15.49 4.27 8.68
C ALA A 15 15.77 2.87 8.14
N LEU A 16 14.92 2.42 7.21
CA LEU A 16 15.20 1.20 6.45
C LEU A 16 16.56 1.32 5.78
N ASN A 17 17.39 0.29 5.91
CA ASN A 17 18.65 0.26 5.17
C ASN A 17 18.39 -0.02 3.68
N ALA A 18 19.37 0.23 2.80
CA ALA A 18 19.22 0.06 1.37
C ALA A 18 18.76 -1.36 0.96
N ARG A 19 19.22 -2.40 1.66
CA ARG A 19 18.80 -3.79 1.41
C ARG A 19 17.35 -4.04 1.80
N GLN A 20 16.91 -3.45 2.91
CA GLN A 20 15.51 -3.51 3.34
C GLN A 20 14.59 -2.75 2.37
N LEU A 21 15.03 -1.61 1.86
CA LEU A 21 14.28 -0.85 0.87
C LEU A 21 14.10 -1.64 -0.44
N LEU A 22 15.19 -2.25 -0.94
CA LEU A 22 15.14 -3.13 -2.11
C LEU A 22 14.23 -4.35 -1.87
N LEU A 23 14.29 -4.92 -0.67
CA LEU A 23 13.43 -6.04 -0.28
C LEU A 23 11.95 -5.64 -0.30
N VAL A 24 11.62 -4.48 0.28
CA VAL A 24 10.24 -3.96 0.28
C VAL A 24 9.76 -3.82 -1.16
N ASN A 25 10.50 -3.13 -2.02
CA ASN A 25 10.13 -2.96 -3.44
C ASN A 25 9.96 -4.31 -4.15
N LEU A 26 10.86 -5.26 -3.91
CA LEU A 26 10.75 -6.59 -4.51
C LEU A 26 9.47 -7.32 -4.08
N LEU A 27 9.14 -7.28 -2.79
CA LEU A 27 7.98 -7.98 -2.25
C LEU A 27 6.65 -7.32 -2.61
N THR A 28 6.63 -5.99 -2.67
CA THR A 28 5.39 -5.23 -2.83
C THR A 28 5.09 -4.83 -4.27
N ASP A 29 6.10 -4.70 -5.11
CA ASP A 29 5.94 -4.20 -6.47
C ASP A 29 6.05 -5.31 -7.51
N LEU A 30 7.06 -6.19 -7.43
CA LEU A 30 7.32 -7.19 -8.47
C LEU A 30 6.19 -8.22 -8.56
N ALA A 31 5.80 -8.85 -7.46
CA ALA A 31 4.78 -9.89 -7.48
C ALA A 31 3.39 -9.36 -7.87
N PRO A 32 2.91 -8.22 -7.33
CA PRO A 32 1.69 -7.59 -7.78
C PRO A 32 1.76 -7.11 -9.24
N ALA A 33 2.88 -6.56 -9.72
CA ALA A 33 3.04 -6.13 -11.10
C ALA A 33 2.91 -7.31 -12.08
N ILE A 34 3.54 -8.44 -11.79
CA ILE A 34 3.40 -9.67 -12.58
C ILE A 34 1.93 -10.14 -12.57
N ALA A 35 1.28 -10.11 -11.40
CA ALA A 35 -0.12 -10.52 -11.28
C ALA A 35 -1.06 -9.63 -12.08
N VAL A 36 -0.78 -8.33 -12.18
CA VAL A 36 -1.55 -7.38 -13.02
C VAL A 36 -1.25 -7.59 -14.50
N ALA A 37 0.02 -7.80 -14.87
CA ALA A 37 0.42 -8.04 -16.27
C ALA A 37 -0.18 -9.32 -16.86
N LEU A 38 -0.43 -10.33 -16.03
CA LEU A 38 -1.07 -11.59 -16.45
C LEU A 38 -2.61 -11.51 -16.53
N ARG A 39 -3.21 -10.36 -16.21
CA ARG A 39 -4.66 -10.19 -16.37
C ARG A 39 -5.01 -10.02 -17.84
N PRO A 40 -6.08 -10.68 -18.32
CA PRO A 40 -6.61 -10.35 -19.63
C PRO A 40 -7.02 -8.86 -19.63
N PRO A 41 -6.82 -8.15 -20.76
CA PRO A 41 -7.21 -6.75 -20.86
C PRO A 41 -8.71 -6.63 -20.58
N ALA A 42 -9.08 -5.71 -19.67
CA ALA A 42 -10.46 -5.34 -19.53
C ALA A 42 -10.93 -4.76 -20.88
N SER A 43 -12.04 -5.24 -21.42
CA SER A 43 -12.67 -4.68 -22.62
C SER A 43 -13.23 -3.29 -22.30
N THR A 44 -12.32 -2.33 -22.14
CA THR A 44 -12.69 -0.93 -21.95
C THR A 44 -12.80 -0.34 -23.36
N GLU A 45 -14.00 0.02 -23.80
CA GLU A 45 -14.21 0.66 -25.09
C GLU A 45 -13.36 1.93 -25.15
N PRO A 46 -12.45 2.10 -26.16
CA PRO A 46 -11.60 3.26 -26.28
C PRO A 46 -12.36 4.59 -26.28
N GLU A 47 -13.60 4.57 -26.78
CA GLU A 47 -14.50 5.72 -26.85
C GLU A 47 -14.87 6.28 -25.47
N ARG A 48 -14.96 5.42 -24.45
CA ARG A 48 -15.26 5.84 -23.09
C ARG A 48 -14.13 6.63 -22.46
N LEU A 49 -12.87 6.25 -22.75
CA LEU A 49 -11.69 6.96 -22.28
C LEU A 49 -11.55 8.33 -22.95
N LEU A 50 -11.96 8.47 -24.22
CA LEU A 50 -11.94 9.72 -24.95
C LEU A 50 -13.00 10.72 -24.46
N THR A 51 -14.14 10.22 -23.94
CA THR A 51 -15.21 11.08 -23.41
C THR A 51 -14.97 11.53 -21.96
N GLU A 52 -14.20 10.78 -21.18
CA GLU A 52 -13.90 11.12 -19.78
C GLU A 52 -12.85 12.25 -19.64
N GLY A 53 -12.03 12.49 -20.66
CA GLY A 53 -11.02 13.56 -20.68
C GLY A 53 -9.87 13.37 -19.66
N PRO A 54 -8.73 14.07 -19.85
CA PRO A 54 -7.55 13.90 -18.97
C PRO A 54 -7.76 14.38 -17.53
N GLU A 55 -8.71 15.26 -17.28
CA GLU A 55 -9.00 15.77 -15.92
C GLU A 55 -9.71 14.73 -15.03
N ALA A 56 -10.45 13.79 -15.61
CA ALA A 56 -11.10 12.72 -14.85
C ALA A 56 -10.07 11.74 -14.25
N SER A 57 -8.93 11.55 -14.91
CA SER A 57 -7.87 10.64 -14.47
C SER A 57 -6.82 11.29 -13.56
N LEU A 58 -6.72 12.63 -13.53
CA LEU A 58 -5.73 13.38 -12.73
C LEU A 58 -6.35 14.27 -11.64
N GLY A 59 -7.65 14.13 -11.38
CA GLY A 59 -8.39 14.98 -10.48
C GLY A 59 -8.11 14.77 -8.98
N ALA A 60 -8.74 15.59 -8.15
CA ALA A 60 -8.61 15.58 -6.68
C ALA A 60 -8.93 14.20 -6.04
N SER A 61 -9.74 13.37 -6.70
CA SER A 61 -10.06 12.01 -6.27
C SER A 61 -8.83 11.09 -6.31
N LEU A 62 -8.05 11.13 -7.39
CA LEU A 62 -6.82 10.36 -7.53
C LEU A 62 -5.77 10.77 -6.50
N MET A 63 -5.56 12.08 -6.33
CA MET A 63 -4.62 12.59 -5.32
C MET A 63 -4.99 12.12 -3.92
N ARG A 64 -6.26 12.13 -3.59
CA ARG A 64 -6.77 11.66 -2.30
C ARG A 64 -6.54 10.15 -2.11
N GLU A 65 -6.76 9.36 -3.16
CA GLU A 65 -6.47 7.92 -3.15
C GLU A 65 -4.97 7.65 -2.96
N ILE A 66 -4.10 8.40 -3.64
CA ILE A 66 -2.64 8.30 -3.49
C ILE A 66 -2.23 8.59 -2.04
N TYR A 67 -2.76 9.65 -1.42
CA TYR A 67 -2.42 9.98 -0.03
C TYR A 67 -2.86 8.89 0.96
N VAL A 68 -4.04 8.32 0.80
CA VAL A 68 -4.50 7.22 1.67
C VAL A 68 -3.65 5.97 1.44
N ARG A 69 -3.39 5.60 0.20
CA ARG A 69 -2.56 4.43 -0.13
C ARG A 69 -1.11 4.57 0.35
N ALA A 70 -0.54 5.76 0.31
CA ALA A 70 0.80 6.02 0.84
C ALA A 70 0.82 6.13 2.37
N GLY A 71 -0.23 6.70 2.96
CA GLY A 71 -0.33 6.95 4.39
C GLY A 71 -0.49 5.69 5.24
N VAL A 72 -1.27 4.72 4.78
CA VAL A 72 -1.57 3.49 5.53
C VAL A 72 -0.30 2.66 5.81
N PRO A 73 0.56 2.33 4.85
CA PRO A 73 1.80 1.60 5.14
C PRO A 73 2.78 2.39 6.01
N ALA A 74 2.85 3.72 5.82
CA ALA A 74 3.68 4.57 6.66
C ALA A 74 3.20 4.58 8.12
N LEU A 75 1.89 4.65 8.34
CA LEU A 75 1.26 4.54 9.66
C LEU A 75 1.53 3.16 10.28
N ALA A 76 1.34 2.09 9.53
CA ALA A 76 1.61 0.73 9.98
C ALA A 76 3.07 0.57 10.45
N ALA A 77 4.02 1.06 9.65
CA ALA A 77 5.44 1.01 9.98
C ALA A 77 5.77 1.82 11.24
N ALA A 78 5.21 3.02 11.36
CA ALA A 78 5.41 3.88 12.53
C ALA A 78 4.85 3.24 13.80
N MET A 79 3.63 2.71 13.75
CA MET A 79 2.99 2.01 14.87
C MET A 79 3.77 0.75 15.27
N GLY A 80 4.17 -0.08 14.30
CA GLY A 80 4.97 -1.28 14.53
C GLY A 80 6.32 -0.94 15.15
N TRP A 81 6.99 0.11 14.66
CA TRP A 81 8.26 0.57 15.21
C TRP A 81 8.12 1.10 16.64
N LEU A 82 7.13 1.97 16.91
CA LEU A 82 6.87 2.53 18.23
C LEU A 82 6.54 1.43 19.24
N ALA A 83 5.63 0.51 18.90
CA ALA A 83 5.29 -0.62 19.76
C ALA A 83 6.50 -1.56 19.97
N GLY A 84 7.29 -1.78 18.91
CA GLY A 84 8.52 -2.54 18.99
C GLY A 84 9.58 -1.90 19.89
N ARG A 85 9.65 -0.57 19.92
CA ARG A 85 10.52 0.19 20.84
C ARG A 85 10.12 0.03 22.31
N ALA A 86 8.85 -0.06 22.58
CA ALA A 86 8.35 -0.28 23.93
C ALA A 86 8.64 -1.72 24.44
N THR A 87 8.82 -2.68 23.53
CA THR A 87 8.98 -4.11 23.86
C THR A 87 10.40 -4.65 23.66
N GLY A 88 11.35 -3.85 23.15
CA GLY A 88 12.66 -4.39 22.85
C GLY A 88 13.70 -3.40 22.29
N THR A 89 14.71 -3.95 21.65
CA THR A 89 15.84 -3.20 21.09
C THR A 89 15.47 -2.44 19.82
N ARG A 90 16.28 -1.41 19.47
CA ARG A 90 16.09 -0.63 18.23
C ARG A 90 16.06 -1.49 16.97
N GLY A 91 16.97 -2.48 16.87
CA GLY A 91 17.02 -3.36 15.70
C GLY A 91 15.79 -4.26 15.58
N ARG A 92 15.23 -4.73 16.72
CA ARG A 92 13.97 -5.48 16.74
C ARG A 92 12.79 -4.60 16.33
N ALA A 93 12.74 -3.37 16.84
CA ALA A 93 11.70 -2.41 16.48
C ALA A 93 11.71 -2.08 14.97
N ALA A 94 12.89 -1.92 14.37
CA ALA A 94 13.05 -1.69 12.94
C ALA A 94 12.50 -2.89 12.11
N THR A 95 12.78 -4.12 12.54
CA THR A 95 12.24 -5.32 11.87
C THR A 95 10.71 -5.42 12.02
N ILE A 96 10.14 -5.07 13.19
CA ILE A 96 8.69 -5.04 13.40
C ILE A 96 8.06 -3.98 12.49
N GLY A 97 8.65 -2.79 12.39
CA GLY A 97 8.19 -1.74 11.49
C GLY A 97 8.23 -2.18 10.01
N LEU A 98 9.29 -2.88 9.59
CA LEU A 98 9.40 -3.46 8.25
C LEU A 98 8.28 -4.47 7.97
N VAL A 99 8.05 -5.41 8.89
CA VAL A 99 6.97 -6.41 8.77
C VAL A 99 5.62 -5.73 8.68
N ALA A 100 5.36 -4.72 9.52
CA ALA A 100 4.11 -3.97 9.49
C ALA A 100 3.91 -3.22 8.17
N LEU A 101 4.97 -2.58 7.64
CA LEU A 101 4.95 -1.86 6.37
C LEU A 101 4.61 -2.78 5.20
N VAL A 102 5.37 -3.88 5.05
CA VAL A 102 5.16 -4.83 3.95
C VAL A 102 3.78 -5.49 4.05
N THR A 103 3.37 -5.92 5.24
CA THR A 103 2.06 -6.53 5.43
C THR A 103 0.92 -5.57 5.08
N ALA A 104 1.01 -4.29 5.47
CA ALA A 104 0.00 -3.29 5.12
C ALA A 104 -0.09 -3.07 3.60
N GLN A 105 1.03 -3.03 2.88
CA GLN A 105 1.05 -2.92 1.42
C GLN A 105 0.46 -4.16 0.74
N LEU A 106 0.77 -5.36 1.23
CA LEU A 106 0.18 -6.60 0.72
C LEU A 106 -1.33 -6.65 0.96
N LEU A 107 -1.81 -6.19 2.13
CA LEU A 107 -3.25 -6.07 2.42
C LEU A 107 -3.93 -5.08 1.46
N GLN A 108 -3.31 -3.93 1.17
CA GLN A 108 -3.83 -2.98 0.19
C GLN A 108 -3.88 -3.56 -1.22
N THR A 109 -2.89 -4.37 -1.60
CA THR A 109 -2.89 -5.07 -2.90
C THR A 109 -4.07 -6.03 -3.01
N LEU A 110 -4.39 -6.76 -1.94
CA LEU A 110 -5.57 -7.64 -1.89
C LEU A 110 -6.88 -6.83 -2.01
N SER A 111 -6.98 -5.72 -1.28
CA SER A 111 -8.18 -4.87 -1.32
C SER A 111 -8.42 -4.25 -2.70
N GLY A 112 -7.35 -3.82 -3.40
CA GLY A 112 -7.43 -3.20 -4.73
C GLY A 112 -7.45 -4.20 -5.89
N GLY A 113 -6.89 -5.39 -5.70
CA GLY A 113 -6.69 -6.40 -6.74
C GLY A 113 -7.87 -7.33 -7.00
N GLY A 114 -8.89 -7.29 -6.16
CA GLY A 114 -10.00 -8.24 -6.22
C GLY A 114 -9.58 -9.67 -5.83
N THR A 115 -10.52 -10.61 -5.87
CA THR A 115 -10.33 -12.03 -5.51
C THR A 115 -9.67 -12.86 -6.61
N ASN A 116 -8.86 -12.27 -7.49
CA ASN A 116 -8.16 -13.02 -8.53
C ASN A 116 -7.12 -13.94 -7.88
N ARG A 117 -7.19 -15.24 -8.20
CA ARG A 117 -6.29 -16.26 -7.66
C ARG A 117 -4.82 -15.92 -7.86
N THR A 118 -4.46 -15.31 -8.99
CA THR A 118 -3.08 -14.91 -9.30
C THR A 118 -2.57 -13.85 -8.33
N VAL A 119 -3.40 -12.84 -8.01
CA VAL A 119 -3.05 -11.79 -7.04
C VAL A 119 -2.91 -12.37 -5.63
N VAL A 120 -3.85 -13.21 -5.23
CA VAL A 120 -3.80 -13.87 -3.91
C VAL A 120 -2.54 -14.73 -3.77
N LEU A 121 -2.20 -15.55 -4.80
CA LEU A 121 -0.99 -16.36 -4.79
C LEU A 121 0.28 -15.50 -4.74
N ALA A 122 0.34 -14.40 -5.49
CA ALA A 122 1.47 -13.48 -5.47
C ALA A 122 1.65 -12.85 -4.07
N VAL A 123 0.57 -12.41 -3.43
CA VAL A 123 0.60 -11.84 -2.07
C VAL A 123 1.04 -12.90 -1.05
N LEU A 124 0.51 -14.11 -1.14
CA LEU A 124 0.91 -15.21 -0.24
C LEU A 124 2.38 -15.59 -0.42
N ALA A 125 2.87 -15.63 -1.67
CA ALA A 125 4.28 -15.90 -1.96
C ALA A 125 5.19 -14.79 -1.41
N SER A 126 4.82 -13.53 -1.58
CA SER A 126 5.55 -12.38 -1.01
C SER A 126 5.57 -12.43 0.51
N PHE A 127 4.44 -12.76 1.15
CA PHE A 127 4.36 -12.88 2.60
C PHE A 127 5.18 -14.06 3.12
N ALA A 128 5.13 -15.22 2.44
CA ALA A 128 5.95 -16.37 2.79
C ALA A 128 7.44 -16.05 2.68
N LEU A 129 7.86 -15.34 1.63
CA LEU A 129 9.24 -14.90 1.47
C LEU A 129 9.66 -13.93 2.58
N LEU A 130 8.80 -13.00 2.98
CA LEU A 130 9.03 -12.14 4.14
C LEU A 130 9.25 -12.96 5.42
N CYS A 131 8.42 -13.98 5.65
CA CYS A 131 8.56 -14.87 6.80
C CYS A 131 9.92 -15.57 6.79
N VAL A 132 10.36 -16.12 5.66
CA VAL A 132 11.68 -16.75 5.52
C VAL A 132 12.79 -15.75 5.83
N ILE A 133 12.74 -14.56 5.24
CA ILE A 133 13.78 -13.53 5.42
C ILE A 133 13.89 -13.09 6.88
N VAL A 134 12.78 -12.94 7.58
CA VAL A 134 12.79 -12.48 8.98
C VAL A 134 13.16 -13.61 9.96
N THR A 135 12.79 -14.87 9.65
CA THR A 135 13.00 -15.99 10.60
C THR A 135 14.32 -16.70 10.43
N VAL A 136 14.87 -16.82 9.21
CA VAL A 136 16.13 -17.52 8.97
C VAL A 136 17.33 -16.65 9.37
N PRO A 137 18.13 -17.05 10.39
CA PRO A 137 19.14 -16.17 11.00
C PRO A 137 20.20 -15.63 10.03
N GLY A 138 20.68 -16.43 9.08
CA GLY A 138 21.66 -16.00 8.08
C GLY A 138 21.08 -14.98 7.10
N VAL A 139 19.89 -15.22 6.61
CA VAL A 139 19.17 -14.35 5.66
C VAL A 139 18.76 -13.05 6.36
N SER A 140 18.21 -13.14 7.58
CA SER A 140 17.81 -11.96 8.34
C SER A 140 19.00 -11.05 8.63
N GLY A 141 20.16 -11.64 8.97
CA GLY A 141 21.40 -10.89 9.18
C GLY A 141 21.87 -10.15 7.91
N PHE A 142 21.75 -10.77 6.74
CA PHE A 142 22.11 -10.14 5.46
C PHE A 142 21.25 -8.90 5.18
N PHE A 143 19.95 -8.95 5.47
CA PHE A 143 19.05 -7.80 5.32
C PHE A 143 19.08 -6.82 6.50
N GLY A 144 19.88 -7.10 7.54
CA GLY A 144 19.93 -6.27 8.75
C GLY A 144 18.66 -6.37 9.60
N CYS A 145 17.90 -7.43 9.43
CA CYS A 145 16.76 -7.75 10.27
C CYS A 145 17.19 -8.51 11.53
N ARG A 146 16.35 -8.46 12.55
CA ARG A 146 16.49 -9.29 13.74
C ARG A 146 15.38 -10.34 13.76
N PRO A 147 15.68 -11.63 13.95
CA PRO A 147 14.66 -12.66 14.05
C PRO A 147 13.60 -12.29 15.09
N LEU A 148 12.33 -12.37 14.70
CA LEU A 148 11.21 -12.02 15.54
C LEU A 148 10.63 -13.26 16.21
N GLY A 149 10.40 -13.16 17.54
CA GLY A 149 9.58 -14.13 18.25
C GLY A 149 8.08 -13.85 18.04
N PRO A 150 7.18 -14.70 18.62
CA PRO A 150 5.74 -14.57 18.46
C PRO A 150 5.19 -13.17 18.77
N VAL A 151 5.68 -12.55 19.83
CA VAL A 151 5.28 -11.18 20.21
C VAL A 151 5.66 -10.15 19.14
N GLY A 152 6.82 -10.29 18.49
CA GLY A 152 7.22 -9.37 17.42
C GLY A 152 6.33 -9.50 16.19
N TRP A 153 5.94 -10.71 15.84
CA TRP A 153 5.01 -11.00 14.75
C TRP A 153 3.61 -10.47 15.05
N THR A 154 3.07 -10.72 16.26
CA THR A 154 1.73 -10.19 16.63
C THR A 154 1.69 -8.68 16.62
N VAL A 155 2.73 -8.01 17.09
CA VAL A 155 2.82 -6.53 17.05
C VAL A 155 2.90 -6.03 15.61
N GLY A 156 3.74 -6.63 14.76
CA GLY A 156 3.87 -6.23 13.36
C GLY A 156 2.59 -6.42 12.56
N LEU A 157 1.99 -7.61 12.63
CA LEU A 157 0.73 -7.92 11.93
C LEU A 157 -0.45 -7.12 12.49
N GLY A 158 -0.52 -6.95 13.83
CA GLY A 158 -1.54 -6.15 14.48
C GLY A 158 -1.48 -4.67 14.06
N SER A 159 -0.27 -4.11 13.98
CA SER A 159 -0.05 -2.73 13.49
C SER A 159 -0.48 -2.58 12.03
N ALA A 160 -0.17 -3.55 11.17
CA ALA A 160 -0.59 -3.55 9.78
C ALA A 160 -2.12 -3.63 9.63
N GLY A 161 -2.77 -4.54 10.38
CA GLY A 161 -4.22 -4.70 10.38
C GLY A 161 -4.94 -3.44 10.89
N LEU A 162 -4.45 -2.86 11.99
CA LEU A 162 -5.04 -1.65 12.55
C LEU A 162 -4.88 -0.45 11.61
N ALA A 163 -3.71 -0.27 11.00
CA ALA A 163 -3.50 0.79 10.01
C ALA A 163 -4.38 0.60 8.77
N ALA A 164 -4.57 -0.64 8.30
CA ALA A 164 -5.46 -0.94 7.19
C ALA A 164 -6.92 -0.62 7.53
N LEU A 165 -7.39 -0.95 8.73
CA LEU A 165 -8.73 -0.60 9.21
C LEU A 165 -8.92 0.92 9.30
N ILE A 166 -7.94 1.64 9.84
CA ILE A 166 -7.97 3.12 9.87
C ILE A 166 -8.05 3.68 8.45
N GLY A 167 -7.24 3.16 7.53
CA GLY A 167 -7.25 3.55 6.13
C GLY A 167 -8.62 3.33 5.47
N GLU A 168 -9.24 2.19 5.70
CA GLU A 168 -10.58 1.87 5.18
C GLU A 168 -11.65 2.83 5.74
N VAL A 169 -11.60 3.11 7.04
CA VAL A 169 -12.51 4.07 7.68
C VAL A 169 -12.32 5.47 7.09
N VAL A 170 -11.06 5.93 6.99
CA VAL A 170 -10.73 7.23 6.41
C VAL A 170 -11.20 7.29 4.96
N GLN A 171 -10.98 6.23 4.19
CA GLN A 171 -11.43 6.16 2.80
C GLN A 171 -12.95 6.24 2.69
N ARG A 172 -13.70 5.53 3.51
CA ARG A 172 -15.16 5.58 3.54
C ARG A 172 -15.72 6.94 3.96
N TRP A 173 -15.03 7.63 4.87
CA TRP A 173 -15.44 8.95 5.35
C TRP A 173 -15.08 10.07 4.38
N LEU A 174 -13.86 10.05 3.84
CA LEU A 174 -13.33 11.10 2.96
C LEU A 174 -13.74 10.91 1.49
N LEU A 175 -13.98 9.66 1.06
CA LEU A 175 -14.34 9.30 -0.31
C LEU A 175 -15.84 9.03 -0.47
N ARG A 176 -16.70 9.51 0.45
CA ARG A 176 -18.13 9.59 0.14
C ARG A 176 -18.25 10.31 -1.20
N PRO A 177 -18.87 9.70 -2.23
CA PRO A 177 -19.02 10.35 -3.51
C PRO A 177 -19.72 11.67 -3.23
N VAL A 178 -19.04 12.79 -3.50
CA VAL A 178 -19.74 14.05 -3.73
C VAL A 178 -20.67 13.71 -4.86
N ALA A 179 -21.99 13.69 -4.58
CA ALA A 179 -23.02 13.35 -5.54
C ALA A 179 -22.64 14.03 -6.85
N SER A 180 -22.36 13.23 -7.87
CA SER A 180 -21.98 13.69 -9.20
C SER A 180 -22.93 14.79 -9.57
N ALA A 181 -22.45 16.02 -9.74
CA ALA A 181 -23.27 17.11 -10.25
C ALA A 181 -23.93 16.58 -11.52
N ALA A 182 -25.25 16.64 -11.55
CA ALA A 182 -26.05 16.13 -12.65
C ALA A 182 -25.43 16.58 -13.99
N PRO A 183 -25.40 15.72 -15.02
CA PRO A 183 -24.85 16.09 -16.31
C PRO A 183 -25.51 17.43 -16.73
N ARG A 184 -24.69 18.42 -17.05
CA ARG A 184 -25.20 19.66 -17.64
C ARG A 184 -26.05 19.27 -18.83
N PRO A 185 -27.33 19.70 -18.93
CA PRO A 185 -28.15 19.40 -20.10
C PRO A 185 -27.36 19.86 -21.31
N ALA A 186 -27.26 18.96 -22.30
CA ALA A 186 -26.61 19.25 -23.56
C ALA A 186 -27.27 20.54 -24.12
N LEU A 187 -26.44 21.53 -24.41
CA LEU A 187 -26.89 22.74 -25.09
C LEU A 187 -27.51 22.30 -26.43
N THR A 188 -28.83 22.34 -26.51
CA THR A 188 -29.55 22.14 -27.73
C THR A 188 -29.00 23.13 -28.76
N PRO A 189 -28.48 22.69 -29.93
CA PRO A 189 -28.04 23.64 -30.94
C PRO A 189 -29.25 24.47 -31.34
N ALA A 190 -29.06 25.81 -31.35
CA ALA A 190 -30.09 26.75 -31.79
C ALA A 190 -30.57 26.37 -33.21
N PRO A 191 -31.90 26.40 -33.51
CA PRO A 191 -32.39 26.15 -34.85
C PRO A 191 -31.76 27.16 -35.82
N ALA A 192 -31.18 26.64 -36.91
CA ALA A 192 -30.65 27.48 -37.98
C ALA A 192 -31.81 28.33 -38.51
N ALA A 193 -31.65 29.67 -38.44
CA ALA A 193 -32.58 30.59 -39.02
C ALA A 193 -32.58 30.41 -40.56
N ALA A 194 -33.74 30.12 -41.13
CA ALA A 194 -33.97 30.06 -42.56
C ALA A 194 -34.04 31.46 -43.17
#